data_0da39a4d1601a004c4c6bcf86ed6c007
#
_entry.id   0da39a4d1601a004c4c6bcf86ed6c007
#
_cell.length_a   1.000
_cell.length_b   1.000
_cell.length_c   1.000
_cell.angle_alpha   90.00
_cell.angle_beta   90.00
_cell.angle_gamma   90.00
#
_symmetry.space_group_name_H-M   'P 1'
#
loop_
_entity.id
_entity.type
_entity.pdbx_description
1 polymer ?
#
loop_
_entity_poly.entity_id
_entity_poly.type
_entity_poly.pdbx_seq_one_letter_code
_entity_poly.pdbx_strand_id
1 'polypeptide(L)'
;MKITDAEKKALKGRGYIMTRDGEHFVGRIITEDGVLTSEELMVAAEAAKKFGSGAVAMTSRMTVEVQGLTYETIEPFDQFLRERGLYTGGTGARVRPIVACKGTVCVHGLIDTQALAREIGRAHV
;
A
#
# COMPACT_ATOMS: atom_id res chain seq x y z
N MET A 1 -7.66 7.71 -21.92
CA MET A 1 -8.77 6.83 -21.51
C MET A 1 -9.66 7.54 -20.50
N LYS A 2 -10.95 7.51 -20.69
CA LYS A 2 -11.89 8.13 -19.75
C LYS A 2 -12.33 7.12 -18.70
N ILE A 3 -12.02 7.41 -17.45
CA ILE A 3 -12.44 6.60 -16.32
C ILE A 3 -13.60 7.33 -15.64
N THR A 4 -14.66 6.62 -15.31
CA THR A 4 -15.83 7.21 -14.65
C THR A 4 -15.51 7.54 -13.18
N ASP A 5 -16.26 8.46 -12.59
CA ASP A 5 -16.08 8.82 -11.18
C ASP A 5 -16.37 7.63 -10.24
N ALA A 6 -17.29 6.75 -10.65
CA ALA A 6 -17.59 5.54 -9.89
C ALA A 6 -16.40 4.58 -9.87
N GLU A 7 -15.71 4.42 -11.01
CA GLU A 7 -14.51 3.60 -11.12
C GLU A 7 -13.36 4.18 -10.29
N LYS A 8 -13.15 5.49 -10.34
CA LYS A 8 -12.15 6.17 -9.50
C LYS A 8 -12.42 5.94 -8.02
N LYS A 9 -13.67 6.05 -7.61
CA LYS A 9 -14.07 5.86 -6.21
C LYS A 9 -13.83 4.41 -5.77
N ALA A 10 -14.16 3.44 -6.63
CA ALA A 10 -13.93 2.03 -6.36
C ALA A 10 -12.44 1.73 -6.21
N LEU A 11 -11.61 2.24 -7.12
CA LEU A 11 -10.15 2.09 -7.07
C LEU A 11 -9.57 2.74 -5.82
N LYS A 12 -10.06 3.94 -5.47
CA LYS A 12 -9.62 4.63 -4.26
C LYS A 12 -9.89 3.81 -3.00
N GLY A 13 -11.00 3.07 -2.96
CA GLY A 13 -11.29 2.15 -1.85
C GLY A 13 -10.38 0.93 -1.79
N ARG A 14 -9.67 0.63 -2.89
CA ARG A 14 -8.74 -0.50 -3.00
C ARG A 14 -7.27 -0.11 -2.84
N GLY A 15 -6.98 1.15 -2.59
CA GLY A 15 -5.60 1.62 -2.44
C GLY A 15 -5.00 2.29 -3.67
N TYR A 16 -5.78 2.54 -4.70
CA TYR A 16 -5.33 3.15 -5.95
C TYR A 16 -5.85 4.57 -6.09
N ILE A 17 -4.95 5.54 -6.06
CA ILE A 17 -5.30 6.96 -6.10
C ILE A 17 -4.79 7.56 -7.41
N MET A 18 -5.69 8.22 -8.14
CA MET A 18 -5.33 8.92 -9.37
C MET A 18 -4.41 10.09 -9.07
N THR A 19 -3.35 10.21 -9.85
CA THR A 19 -2.42 11.35 -9.74
C THR A 19 -2.99 12.59 -10.44
N ARG A 20 -2.33 13.72 -10.20
CA ARG A 20 -2.79 15.02 -10.70
C ARG A 20 -2.92 15.08 -12.23
N ASP A 21 -2.12 14.30 -12.95
CA ASP A 21 -2.14 14.30 -14.42
C ASP A 21 -3.42 13.66 -15.01
N GLY A 22 -4.20 12.94 -14.19
CA GLY A 22 -5.42 12.27 -14.63
C GLY A 22 -5.20 11.00 -15.44
N GLU A 23 -3.96 10.55 -15.58
CA GLU A 23 -3.59 9.39 -16.41
C GLU A 23 -2.96 8.25 -15.61
N HIS A 24 -2.33 8.56 -14.49
CA HIS A 24 -1.62 7.58 -13.69
C HIS A 24 -2.25 7.40 -12.32
N PHE A 25 -1.88 6.30 -11.67
CA PHE A 25 -2.34 5.95 -10.33
C PHE A 25 -1.14 5.63 -9.45
N VAL A 26 -1.34 5.83 -8.16
CA VAL A 26 -0.44 5.38 -7.12
C VAL A 26 -1.10 4.20 -6.41
N GLY A 27 -0.39 3.10 -6.26
CA GLY A 27 -0.87 1.94 -5.51
C GLY A 27 -0.24 1.93 -4.12
N ARG A 28 -1.08 1.99 -3.09
CA ARG A 28 -0.62 1.99 -1.70
C ARG A 28 -0.59 0.56 -1.17
N ILE A 29 0.61 0.07 -0.88
CA ILE A 29 0.84 -1.25 -0.30
C ILE A 29 0.83 -1.12 1.22
N ILE A 30 -0.03 -1.90 1.87
CA ILE A 30 -0.14 -1.91 3.34
C ILE A 30 1.04 -2.71 3.91
N THR A 31 1.66 -2.17 4.95
CA THR A 31 2.71 -2.85 5.72
C THR A 31 2.19 -3.18 7.12
N GLU A 32 2.87 -4.08 7.81
CA GLU A 32 2.63 -4.28 9.23
C GLU A 32 3.41 -3.24 10.03
N ASP A 33 2.79 -2.09 10.25
CA ASP A 33 3.35 -0.99 11.03
C ASP A 33 4.73 -0.52 10.50
N GLY A 34 4.86 -0.41 9.19
CA GLY A 34 6.09 0.03 8.55
C GLY A 34 7.15 -1.05 8.40
N VAL A 35 6.85 -2.28 8.82
CA VAL A 35 7.78 -3.40 8.71
C VAL A 35 7.45 -4.22 7.47
N LEU A 36 8.46 -4.44 6.64
CA LEU A 36 8.42 -5.36 5.51
C LEU A 36 9.59 -6.32 5.66
N THR A 37 9.38 -7.58 5.33
CA THR A 37 10.51 -8.51 5.19
C THR A 37 11.31 -8.13 3.95
N SER A 38 12.54 -8.63 3.86
CA SER A 38 13.38 -8.39 2.68
C SER A 38 12.70 -8.91 1.40
N GLU A 39 12.05 -10.06 1.47
CA GLU A 39 11.30 -10.64 0.36
C GLU A 39 10.13 -9.77 -0.06
N GLU A 40 9.38 -9.25 0.89
CA GLU A 40 8.25 -8.35 0.64
C GLU A 40 8.72 -7.05 -0.01
N LEU A 41 9.83 -6.49 0.46
CA LEU A 41 10.41 -5.28 -0.12
C LEU A 41 10.89 -5.53 -1.56
N MET A 42 11.48 -6.69 -1.81
CA MET A 42 11.89 -7.09 -3.16
C MET A 42 10.69 -7.24 -4.09
N VAL A 43 9.59 -7.80 -3.60
CA VAL A 43 8.34 -7.93 -4.37
C VAL A 43 7.81 -6.53 -4.73
N ALA A 44 7.78 -5.60 -3.79
CA ALA A 44 7.35 -4.23 -4.04
C ALA A 44 8.23 -3.54 -5.09
N ALA A 45 9.55 -3.71 -4.98
CA ALA A 45 10.51 -3.15 -5.94
C ALA A 45 10.32 -3.75 -7.34
N GLU A 46 10.14 -5.05 -7.44
CA GLU A 46 9.91 -5.74 -8.71
C GLU A 46 8.59 -5.31 -9.35
N ALA A 47 7.53 -5.20 -8.55
CA ALA A 47 6.23 -4.72 -9.02
C ALA A 47 6.31 -3.28 -9.55
N ALA A 48 7.04 -2.41 -8.86
CA ALA A 48 7.26 -1.03 -9.30
C ALA A 48 7.99 -0.99 -10.64
N LYS A 49 9.00 -1.83 -10.81
CA LYS A 49 9.79 -1.92 -12.04
C LYS A 49 8.96 -2.46 -13.20
N LYS A 50 8.11 -3.45 -12.92
CA LYS A 50 7.35 -4.16 -13.97
C LYS A 50 6.09 -3.42 -14.39
N PHE A 51 5.38 -2.80 -13.47
CA PHE A 51 4.06 -2.20 -13.72
C PHE A 51 4.01 -0.68 -13.53
N GLY A 52 4.92 -0.11 -12.79
CA GLY A 52 4.94 1.31 -12.47
C GLY A 52 6.12 2.04 -13.07
N SER A 53 6.46 3.18 -12.47
CA SER A 53 7.58 4.03 -12.92
C SER A 53 8.96 3.51 -12.51
N GLY A 54 9.01 2.46 -11.70
CA GLY A 54 10.26 1.96 -11.13
C GLY A 54 10.63 2.58 -9.79
N ALA A 55 9.80 3.50 -9.29
CA ALA A 55 10.01 4.17 -8.01
C ALA A 55 9.06 3.64 -6.94
N VAL A 56 9.57 3.50 -5.74
CA VAL A 56 8.80 3.13 -4.55
C VAL A 56 8.95 4.27 -3.55
N ALA A 57 7.82 4.81 -3.09
CA ALA A 57 7.80 5.90 -2.12
C ALA A 57 7.41 5.39 -0.73
N MET A 58 8.07 5.90 0.30
CA MET A 58 7.74 5.62 1.69
C MET A 58 6.82 6.73 2.20
N THR A 59 5.71 6.36 2.82
CA THR A 59 4.73 7.35 3.28
C THR A 59 4.84 7.60 4.79
N SER A 60 4.31 8.73 5.23
CA SER A 60 4.25 9.06 6.66
C SER A 60 3.29 8.14 7.43
N ARG A 61 2.46 7.37 6.73
CA ARG A 61 1.58 6.36 7.32
C ARG A 61 2.19 4.97 7.37
N MET A 62 3.50 4.88 7.22
CA MET A 62 4.25 3.62 7.27
C MET A 62 3.75 2.61 6.21
N THR A 63 3.38 3.11 5.05
CA THR A 63 3.06 2.30 3.88
C THR A 63 4.07 2.55 2.79
N VAL A 64 4.02 1.72 1.75
CA VAL A 64 4.83 1.91 0.55
C VAL A 64 3.91 2.20 -0.62
N GLU A 65 4.28 3.13 -1.47
CA GLU A 65 3.50 3.47 -2.65
C GLU A 65 4.31 3.21 -3.91
N VAL A 66 3.69 2.55 -4.87
CA VAL A 66 4.24 2.37 -6.21
C VAL A 66 3.59 3.41 -7.12
N GLN A 67 4.41 4.21 -7.75
CA GLN A 67 3.97 5.31 -8.61
C GLN A 67 3.96 4.89 -10.08
N GLY A 68 3.23 5.64 -10.89
CA GLY A 68 3.24 5.46 -12.34
C GLY A 68 2.42 4.30 -12.87
N LEU A 69 1.47 3.78 -12.10
CA LEU A 69 0.54 2.76 -12.59
C LEU A 69 -0.45 3.39 -13.57
N THR A 70 -0.86 2.63 -14.57
CA THR A 70 -1.95 3.04 -15.46
C THR A 70 -3.19 2.21 -15.14
N TYR A 71 -4.34 2.63 -15.66
CA TYR A 71 -5.58 1.89 -15.45
C TYR A 71 -5.44 0.42 -15.89
N GLU A 72 -4.75 0.19 -16.98
CA GLU A 72 -4.54 -1.16 -17.54
C GLU A 72 -3.57 -2.00 -16.71
N THR A 73 -2.63 -1.38 -15.99
CA THR A 73 -1.63 -2.11 -15.20
C THR A 73 -2.08 -2.39 -13.78
N ILE A 74 -3.16 -1.77 -13.31
CA ILE A 74 -3.64 -1.93 -11.93
C ILE A 74 -3.99 -3.40 -11.62
N GLU A 75 -4.80 -4.04 -12.43
CA GLU A 75 -5.20 -5.43 -12.16
C GLU A 75 -4.03 -6.42 -12.20
N PRO A 76 -3.15 -6.39 -13.21
CA PRO A 76 -1.95 -7.23 -13.17
C PRO A 76 -1.05 -6.95 -11.98
N PHE A 77 -0.90 -5.68 -11.60
CA PHE A 77 -0.14 -5.27 -10.42
C PHE A 77 -0.75 -5.84 -9.14
N ASP A 78 -2.06 -5.68 -8.97
CA ASP A 78 -2.78 -6.16 -7.79
C ASP A 78 -2.62 -7.68 -7.66
N GLN A 79 -2.80 -8.41 -8.75
CA GLN A 79 -2.67 -9.86 -8.77
C GLN A 79 -1.24 -10.30 -8.44
N PHE A 80 -0.24 -9.64 -9.01
CA PHE A 80 1.18 -9.90 -8.75
C PHE A 80 1.48 -9.80 -7.24
N LEU A 81 0.97 -8.75 -6.59
CA LEU A 81 1.17 -8.55 -5.15
C LEU A 81 0.44 -9.62 -4.33
N ARG A 82 -0.82 -9.89 -4.65
CA ARG A 82 -1.64 -10.86 -3.88
C ARG A 82 -1.06 -12.26 -3.92
N GLU A 83 -0.55 -12.68 -5.06
CA GLU A 83 0.10 -13.99 -5.22
C GLU A 83 1.33 -14.12 -4.34
N ARG A 84 1.91 -13.01 -3.92
CA ARG A 84 3.13 -12.94 -3.11
C ARG A 84 2.88 -12.45 -1.68
N GLY A 85 1.61 -12.38 -1.28
CA GLY A 85 1.22 -12.06 0.09
C GLY A 85 1.20 -10.57 0.43
N LEU A 86 1.26 -9.68 -0.54
CA LEU A 86 1.11 -8.25 -0.33
C LEU A 86 -0.27 -7.76 -0.75
N TYR A 87 -0.75 -6.71 -0.09
CA TYR A 87 -2.09 -6.17 -0.32
C TYR A 87 -2.05 -4.66 -0.41
N THR A 88 -2.93 -4.11 -1.23
CA THR A 88 -3.18 -2.67 -1.31
C THR A 88 -4.44 -2.33 -0.51
N GLY A 89 -4.56 -1.08 -0.09
CA GLY A 89 -5.74 -0.63 0.64
C GLY A 89 -5.48 0.60 1.49
N GLY A 90 -6.31 0.78 2.51
CA GLY A 90 -6.16 1.86 3.50
C GLY A 90 -6.39 3.26 2.93
N THR A 91 -7.14 3.39 1.84
CA THR A 91 -7.42 4.66 1.19
C THR A 91 -8.93 4.87 1.03
N GLY A 92 -9.33 6.09 0.68
CA GLY A 92 -10.74 6.43 0.53
C GLY A 92 -11.50 6.35 1.84
N ALA A 93 -12.65 5.68 1.83
CA ALA A 93 -13.52 5.52 3.00
C ALA A 93 -13.16 4.30 3.87
N ARG A 94 -12.02 3.68 3.62
CA ARG A 94 -11.54 2.52 4.38
C ARG A 94 -10.75 2.95 5.61
N VAL A 95 -10.55 2.00 6.55
CA VAL A 95 -9.67 2.21 7.69
C VAL A 95 -8.26 2.55 7.16
N ARG A 96 -7.70 3.65 7.65
CA ARG A 96 -6.37 4.10 7.23
C ARG A 96 -5.30 3.18 7.84
N PRO A 97 -4.12 3.08 7.20
CA PRO A 97 -3.01 2.32 7.76
C PRO A 97 -2.66 2.81 9.17
N ILE A 98 -2.42 1.88 10.06
CA ILE A 98 -2.13 2.18 11.45
C ILE A 98 -0.66 2.57 11.59
N VAL A 99 -0.41 3.69 12.26
CA VAL A 99 0.92 4.17 12.58
C VAL A 99 1.20 3.85 14.04
N ALA A 100 2.25 3.11 14.30
CA ALA A 100 2.66 2.76 15.65
C ALA A 100 4.19 2.80 15.74
N CYS A 101 4.70 2.93 16.95
CA CYS A 101 6.16 2.94 17.16
C CYS A 101 6.74 1.52 17.13
N LYS A 102 8.07 1.42 17.25
CA LYS A 102 8.81 0.16 17.11
C LYS A 102 8.40 -0.92 18.12
N GLY A 103 7.79 -0.53 19.23
CA GLY A 103 7.31 -1.49 20.23
C GLY A 103 8.44 -2.23 20.94
N THR A 104 8.43 -3.55 20.84
CA THR A 104 9.34 -4.43 21.59
C THR A 104 10.82 -4.30 21.21
N VAL A 105 11.14 -3.76 20.04
CA VAL A 105 12.55 -3.54 19.64
C VAL A 105 13.10 -2.22 20.17
N CYS A 106 12.26 -1.39 20.79
CA CYS A 106 12.67 -0.11 21.35
C CYS A 106 12.98 -0.29 22.84
N VAL A 107 14.14 0.23 23.30
CA VAL A 107 14.55 0.15 24.71
C VAL A 107 13.61 0.91 25.65
N HIS A 108 12.84 1.88 25.13
CA HIS A 108 11.86 2.65 25.89
C HIS A 108 10.43 2.14 25.73
N GLY A 109 10.23 1.04 24.98
CA GLY A 109 8.92 0.48 24.72
C GLY A 109 8.32 -0.16 25.97
N LEU A 110 7.05 0.17 26.26
CA LEU A 110 6.32 -0.39 27.40
C LEU A 110 5.30 -1.46 26.99
N ILE A 111 4.87 -1.46 25.71
CA ILE A 111 3.89 -2.40 25.18
C ILE A 111 4.32 -2.86 23.79
N ASP A 112 3.74 -3.96 23.33
CA ASP A 112 3.92 -4.44 21.96
C ASP A 112 2.95 -3.69 21.02
N THR A 113 3.38 -2.50 20.59
CA THR A 113 2.59 -1.64 19.70
C THR A 113 2.38 -2.25 18.33
N GLN A 114 3.32 -3.04 17.84
CA GLN A 114 3.20 -3.69 16.54
C GLN A 114 2.14 -4.78 16.55
N ALA A 115 2.04 -5.56 17.62
CA ALA A 115 0.99 -6.55 17.76
C ALA A 115 -0.39 -5.90 17.79
N LEU A 116 -0.54 -4.80 18.52
CA LEU A 116 -1.78 -4.03 18.59
C LEU A 116 -2.14 -3.44 17.22
N ALA A 117 -1.16 -2.86 16.53
CA ALA A 117 -1.35 -2.29 15.20
C ALA A 117 -1.79 -3.36 14.19
N ARG A 118 -1.23 -4.57 14.25
CA ARG A 118 -1.65 -5.68 13.39
C ARG A 118 -3.11 -6.07 13.64
N GLU A 119 -3.50 -6.13 14.90
CA GLU A 119 -4.86 -6.50 15.29
C GLU A 119 -5.88 -5.51 14.73
N ILE A 120 -5.63 -4.22 14.91
CA ILE A 120 -6.48 -3.14 14.37
C ILE A 120 -6.41 -3.14 12.84
N GLY A 121 -5.22 -3.33 12.28
CA GLY A 121 -4.94 -3.28 10.85
C GLY A 121 -5.68 -4.34 10.02
N ARG A 122 -6.18 -5.40 10.62
CA ARG A 122 -7.01 -6.40 9.94
C ARG A 122 -8.23 -5.78 9.27
N ALA A 123 -8.67 -4.62 9.72
CA ALA A 123 -9.79 -3.90 9.13
C ALA A 123 -9.46 -3.27 7.76
N HIS A 124 -8.17 -3.24 7.34
CA HIS A 124 -7.76 -2.71 6.03
C HIS A 124 -8.15 -3.62 4.87
N VAL A 125 -8.22 -4.91 5.10
CA VAL A 125 -8.37 -5.93 4.05
C VAL A 125 -9.69 -6.66 4.10
#